data_6d67ce1509ced37249bd2182fa3b1399
#
_entry.id   6d67ce1509ced37249bd2182fa3b1399
#
_cell.length_a   1.000
_cell.length_b   1.000
_cell.length_c   1.000
_cell.angle_alpha   90.00
_cell.angle_beta   90.00
_cell.angle_gamma   90.00
#
_symmetry.space_group_name_H-M   'P 1'
#
loop_
_entity.id
_entity.type
_entity.pdbx_description
1 polymer ?
#
loop_
_entity_poly.entity_id
_entity_poly.type
_entity_poly.pdbx_seq_one_letter_code
_entity_poly.pdbx_strand_id
1 'polypeptide(L)'
;MSLGAADVGAGAGPPGQHAGAVDNWPVAIIGSGVVGTDLMSRIGNGGRRLRVSAMVGTNPHCDGLARAAAAGISTSPGGVDGLLSMPEFANIRLVFDTTNPGARQSNWARLADTGVRMLDLTASAIGPCCVPAVNLDAQLDAPNLSMATCSAQAAVPIVAAVRQHGVVRYAEVVSAIASQALGPAERVTLDEFAELTTTAVQELGGARRAKTLTIVNPADPPMPMRTTVFCLVDQADEVARIEADVLAVVDGVQALLPGYRLKHRVQFERLGTGNTLYIPGTGEFGGTRITVLLEITAAGGYLPACAGNVAIVTSAAKATAEAIVEHHAQTVKAEL
;
A
#
# COMPACT_ATOMS: atom_id res chain seq x y z
N MET A 1 11.46 5.57 77.02
CA MET A 1 12.58 6.39 76.55
C MET A 1 13.17 5.71 75.34
N SER A 2 12.97 6.21 74.19
CA SER A 2 13.87 6.42 73.07
C SER A 2 13.08 6.65 71.81
N LEU A 3 13.45 7.70 71.17
CA LEU A 3 12.81 8.35 70.03
C LEU A 3 13.09 7.63 68.73
N GLY A 4 12.10 7.67 67.89
CA GLY A 4 12.12 7.24 66.51
C GLY A 4 13.00 8.11 65.59
N ALA A 5 13.50 7.54 64.52
CA ALA A 5 14.09 8.22 63.42
C ALA A 5 13.14 8.16 62.22
N ALA A 6 12.91 9.34 61.66
CA ALA A 6 12.12 9.55 60.44
C ALA A 6 12.87 9.02 59.23
N ASP A 7 12.18 8.29 58.41
CA ASP A 7 12.66 7.86 57.11
C ASP A 7 12.31 8.90 56.07
N VAL A 8 13.33 9.36 55.36
CA VAL A 8 13.25 10.43 54.37
C VAL A 8 13.27 9.80 52.97
N GLY A 9 12.27 10.13 52.23
CA GLY A 9 11.95 9.86 50.86
C GLY A 9 13.02 9.26 49.92
N ALA A 10 12.66 8.14 49.33
CA ALA A 10 13.29 7.62 48.13
C ALA A 10 12.79 8.40 46.91
N GLY A 11 13.70 9.15 46.28
CA GLY A 11 13.44 9.84 45.05
C GLY A 11 13.09 8.86 43.93
N ALA A 12 12.06 9.21 43.19
CA ALA A 12 11.75 8.54 41.94
C ALA A 12 12.93 8.71 40.97
N GLY A 13 13.59 7.62 40.66
CA GLY A 13 14.58 7.56 39.57
C GLY A 13 13.91 7.81 38.22
N PRO A 14 14.69 8.25 37.21
CA PRO A 14 14.17 8.48 35.86
C PRO A 14 13.55 7.19 35.32
N PRO A 15 12.50 7.29 34.46
CA PRO A 15 11.87 6.13 33.89
C PRO A 15 12.89 5.29 33.14
N GLY A 16 13.06 4.05 33.58
CA GLY A 16 14.01 3.11 33.05
C GLY A 16 13.85 2.92 31.54
N GLN A 17 14.94 3.06 30.85
CA GLN A 17 15.12 2.67 29.46
C GLN A 17 14.68 1.20 29.30
N HIS A 18 13.53 0.98 28.66
CA HIS A 18 13.16 -0.32 28.16
C HIS A 18 14.02 -0.63 26.89
N ALA A 19 15.25 -0.97 27.10
CA ALA A 19 16.12 -1.63 26.13
C ALA A 19 15.68 -3.08 25.98
N GLY A 20 14.55 -3.32 25.30
CA GLY A 20 14.07 -4.69 25.08
C GLY A 20 12.73 -4.69 24.38
N ALA A 21 12.75 -4.72 23.08
CA ALA A 21 11.72 -5.00 22.09
C ALA A 21 11.60 -3.90 21.03
N VAL A 22 12.63 -3.72 20.23
CA VAL A 22 12.59 -2.84 19.02
C VAL A 22 11.68 -3.44 17.95
N ASP A 23 11.15 -4.64 18.14
CA ASP A 23 10.60 -5.48 17.08
C ASP A 23 9.07 -5.65 17.10
N ASN A 24 8.31 -4.88 17.89
CA ASN A 24 6.85 -5.04 17.90
C ASN A 24 6.15 -3.69 18.12
N TRP A 25 6.09 -2.89 17.04
CA TRP A 25 5.44 -1.60 17.13
C TRP A 25 3.93 -1.73 17.31
N PRO A 26 3.35 -1.10 18.33
CA PRO A 26 1.92 -0.94 18.43
C PRO A 26 1.41 0.00 17.34
N VAL A 27 0.47 -0.50 16.55
CA VAL A 27 -0.14 0.25 15.44
C VAL A 27 -1.65 0.34 15.62
N ALA A 28 -2.26 1.35 15.01
CA ALA A 28 -3.71 1.47 14.93
C ALA A 28 -4.21 1.44 13.50
N ILE A 29 -5.48 1.04 13.33
CA ILE A 29 -6.19 1.06 12.06
C ILE A 29 -7.41 1.95 12.20
N ILE A 30 -7.51 3.00 11.39
CA ILE A 30 -8.71 3.83 11.22
C ILE A 30 -9.46 3.31 10.00
N GLY A 31 -10.68 2.84 10.20
CA GLY A 31 -11.49 2.20 9.16
C GLY A 31 -11.66 0.71 9.43
N SER A 32 -12.89 0.32 9.79
CA SER A 32 -13.27 -1.06 10.13
C SER A 32 -13.95 -1.80 8.96
N GLY A 33 -13.76 -1.32 7.74
CA GLY A 33 -14.23 -1.94 6.52
C GLY A 33 -13.37 -3.14 6.08
N VAL A 34 -13.59 -3.60 4.85
CA VAL A 34 -12.91 -4.77 4.26
C VAL A 34 -11.39 -4.59 4.24
N VAL A 35 -10.89 -3.40 3.86
CA VAL A 35 -9.46 -3.09 3.80
C VAL A 35 -8.82 -3.15 5.18
N GLY A 36 -9.41 -2.46 6.18
CA GLY A 36 -8.90 -2.47 7.56
C GLY A 36 -8.93 -3.87 8.19
N THR A 37 -9.97 -4.64 7.93
CA THR A 37 -10.11 -6.01 8.43
C THR A 37 -9.07 -6.96 7.81
N ASP A 38 -8.81 -6.85 6.50
CA ASP A 38 -7.78 -7.64 5.84
C ASP A 38 -6.38 -7.27 6.36
N LEU A 39 -6.10 -5.98 6.49
CA LEU A 39 -4.83 -5.50 7.03
C LEU A 39 -4.60 -6.00 8.46
N MET A 40 -5.61 -5.91 9.32
CA MET A 40 -5.57 -6.48 10.68
C MET A 40 -5.23 -7.97 10.66
N SER A 41 -5.88 -8.74 9.79
CA SER A 41 -5.63 -10.18 9.63
C SER A 41 -4.22 -10.47 9.15
N ARG A 42 -3.70 -9.71 8.18
CA ARG A 42 -2.34 -9.87 7.65
C ARG A 42 -1.27 -9.56 8.69
N ILE A 43 -1.47 -8.52 9.50
CA ILE A 43 -0.55 -8.18 10.60
C ILE A 43 -0.58 -9.29 11.66
N GLY A 44 -1.76 -9.77 12.04
CA GLY A 44 -1.92 -10.83 13.04
C GLY A 44 -1.34 -12.19 12.62
N ASN A 45 -1.41 -12.53 11.34
CA ASN A 45 -0.96 -13.83 10.81
C ASN A 45 0.51 -13.86 10.39
N GLY A 46 1.19 -12.72 10.30
CA GLY A 46 2.52 -12.71 9.69
C GLY A 46 3.42 -11.60 10.19
N GLY A 47 4.30 -11.91 11.12
CA GLY A 47 5.39 -11.04 11.50
C GLY A 47 5.39 -10.68 12.99
N ARG A 48 6.60 -10.35 13.49
CA ARG A 48 6.80 -9.94 14.90
C ARG A 48 6.99 -8.45 15.04
N ARG A 49 7.00 -7.69 13.91
CA ARG A 49 7.39 -6.27 13.89
C ARG A 49 6.24 -5.31 14.16
N LEU A 50 5.01 -5.75 13.93
CA LEU A 50 3.80 -4.95 14.08
C LEU A 50 2.78 -5.68 14.97
N ARG A 51 2.08 -4.93 15.80
CA ARG A 51 0.96 -5.40 16.61
C ARG A 51 -0.19 -4.42 16.53
N VAL A 52 -1.32 -4.85 16.02
CA VAL A 52 -2.53 -4.02 16.03
C VAL A 52 -3.00 -3.88 17.47
N SER A 53 -2.95 -2.66 18.01
CA SER A 53 -3.36 -2.33 19.37
C SER A 53 -4.74 -1.71 19.44
N ALA A 54 -5.14 -1.02 18.38
CA ALA A 54 -6.45 -0.39 18.28
C ALA A 54 -6.99 -0.47 16.84
N MET A 55 -8.32 -0.64 16.73
CA MET A 55 -9.07 -0.49 15.49
C MET A 55 -10.28 0.39 15.74
N VAL A 56 -10.43 1.44 14.95
CA VAL A 56 -11.55 2.38 15.11
C VAL A 56 -12.34 2.53 13.81
N GLY A 57 -13.62 2.79 13.96
CA GLY A 57 -14.54 3.00 12.83
C GLY A 57 -15.62 4.01 13.22
N THR A 58 -16.61 4.20 12.35
CA THR A 58 -17.74 5.10 12.62
C THR A 58 -19.08 4.36 12.78
N ASN A 59 -19.10 3.05 12.47
CA ASN A 59 -20.28 2.22 12.65
C ASN A 59 -20.04 1.19 13.77
N PRO A 60 -20.73 1.30 14.92
CA PRO A 60 -20.56 0.38 16.05
C PRO A 60 -20.97 -1.07 15.75
N HIS A 61 -21.79 -1.27 14.72
CA HIS A 61 -22.28 -2.60 14.33
C HIS A 61 -21.49 -3.21 13.16
N CYS A 62 -20.33 -2.65 12.84
CA CYS A 62 -19.49 -3.16 11.76
C CYS A 62 -18.81 -4.49 12.15
N ASP A 63 -18.87 -5.48 11.26
CA ASP A 63 -18.22 -6.78 11.44
C ASP A 63 -16.71 -6.67 11.75
N GLY A 64 -16.03 -5.69 11.13
CA GLY A 64 -14.61 -5.46 11.37
C GLY A 64 -14.28 -5.08 12.83
N LEU A 65 -15.08 -4.22 13.47
CA LEU A 65 -14.90 -3.91 14.90
C LEU A 65 -15.19 -5.13 15.78
N ALA A 66 -16.24 -5.90 15.46
CA ALA A 66 -16.55 -7.13 16.19
C ALA A 66 -15.41 -8.16 16.11
N ARG A 67 -14.81 -8.34 14.92
CA ARG A 67 -13.65 -9.21 14.72
C ARG A 67 -12.40 -8.72 15.48
N ALA A 68 -12.14 -7.42 15.45
CA ALA A 68 -11.04 -6.83 16.18
C ALA A 68 -11.19 -7.06 17.70
N ALA A 69 -12.37 -6.81 18.25
CA ALA A 69 -12.67 -7.08 19.65
C ALA A 69 -12.52 -8.57 20.02
N ALA A 70 -12.99 -9.48 19.17
CA ALA A 70 -12.82 -10.92 19.35
C ALA A 70 -11.34 -11.36 19.31
N ALA A 71 -10.49 -10.62 18.62
CA ALA A 71 -9.03 -10.83 18.59
C ALA A 71 -8.29 -10.14 19.76
N GLY A 72 -9.01 -9.52 20.70
CA GLY A 72 -8.42 -8.82 21.84
C GLY A 72 -7.83 -7.45 21.50
N ILE A 73 -8.22 -6.87 20.37
CA ILE A 73 -7.79 -5.53 19.94
C ILE A 73 -8.80 -4.51 20.51
N SER A 74 -8.29 -3.41 21.07
CA SER A 74 -9.14 -2.33 21.56
C SER A 74 -9.88 -1.64 20.41
N THR A 75 -11.19 -1.39 20.59
CA THR A 75 -12.03 -0.85 19.52
C THR A 75 -12.82 0.36 19.96
N SER A 76 -13.10 1.29 19.03
CA SER A 76 -13.99 2.43 19.24
C SER A 76 -14.80 2.75 17.97
N PRO A 77 -16.09 3.07 18.07
CA PRO A 77 -16.88 3.58 16.97
C PRO A 77 -16.73 5.11 16.76
N GLY A 78 -15.85 5.77 17.51
CA GLY A 78 -15.67 7.23 17.48
C GLY A 78 -14.69 7.73 16.41
N GLY A 79 -14.29 6.90 15.44
CA GLY A 79 -13.35 7.28 14.40
C GLY A 79 -12.00 7.76 14.96
N VAL A 80 -11.35 8.72 14.30
CA VAL A 80 -10.06 9.27 14.73
C VAL A 80 -10.11 9.89 16.13
N ASP A 81 -11.20 10.58 16.49
CA ASP A 81 -11.36 11.16 17.82
C ASP A 81 -11.51 10.06 18.90
N GLY A 82 -12.18 8.97 18.54
CA GLY A 82 -12.22 7.78 19.38
C GLY A 82 -10.83 7.20 19.61
N LEU A 83 -9.99 7.11 18.57
CA LEU A 83 -8.60 6.65 18.69
C LEU A 83 -7.78 7.55 19.62
N LEU A 84 -7.85 8.87 19.43
CA LEU A 84 -7.11 9.85 20.25
C LEU A 84 -7.49 9.80 21.73
N SER A 85 -8.71 9.35 22.05
CA SER A 85 -9.22 9.23 23.42
C SER A 85 -8.87 7.89 24.08
N MET A 86 -8.33 6.93 23.35
CA MET A 86 -7.98 5.60 23.87
C MET A 86 -6.64 5.63 24.63
N PRO A 87 -6.51 4.91 25.76
CA PRO A 87 -5.24 4.80 26.48
C PRO A 87 -4.11 4.23 25.62
N GLU A 88 -4.43 3.33 24.69
CA GLU A 88 -3.49 2.70 23.77
C GLU A 88 -2.78 3.69 22.87
N PHE A 89 -3.42 4.85 22.58
CA PHE A 89 -2.88 5.86 21.67
C PHE A 89 -1.52 6.38 22.13
N ALA A 90 -1.29 6.50 23.42
CA ALA A 90 0.00 6.96 23.97
C ALA A 90 1.21 6.13 23.53
N ASN A 91 0.99 4.87 23.14
CA ASN A 91 2.04 3.95 22.68
C ASN A 91 2.04 3.73 21.18
N ILE A 92 1.01 4.19 20.45
CA ILE A 92 0.91 4.00 18.99
C ILE A 92 1.95 4.87 18.30
N ARG A 93 2.70 4.27 17.37
CA ARG A 93 3.72 4.94 16.58
C ARG A 93 3.37 5.08 15.10
N LEU A 94 2.43 4.23 14.63
CA LEU A 94 2.00 4.21 13.24
C LEU A 94 0.51 3.92 13.15
N VAL A 95 -0.18 4.67 12.30
CA VAL A 95 -1.61 4.54 12.02
C VAL A 95 -1.79 4.21 10.55
N PHE A 96 -2.65 3.25 10.26
CA PHE A 96 -3.14 2.99 8.91
C PHE A 96 -4.51 3.63 8.74
N ASP A 97 -4.65 4.49 7.75
CA ASP A 97 -5.96 5.04 7.36
C ASP A 97 -6.54 4.22 6.20
N THR A 98 -7.59 3.48 6.50
CA THR A 98 -8.34 2.65 5.54
C THR A 98 -9.77 3.14 5.37
N THR A 99 -10.01 4.42 5.60
CA THR A 99 -11.33 5.06 5.49
C THR A 99 -11.68 5.37 4.02
N ASN A 100 -12.21 6.51 3.76
CA ASN A 100 -12.57 6.97 2.41
C ASN A 100 -11.91 8.32 2.10
N PRO A 101 -11.85 8.72 0.82
CA PRO A 101 -11.22 9.98 0.40
C PRO A 101 -11.74 11.22 1.14
N GLY A 102 -13.02 11.25 1.56
CA GLY A 102 -13.60 12.38 2.28
C GLY A 102 -13.13 12.55 3.71
N ALA A 103 -12.81 11.44 4.40
CA ALA A 103 -12.39 11.48 5.82
C ALA A 103 -10.87 11.70 6.00
N ARG A 104 -10.06 11.32 5.02
CA ARG A 104 -8.59 11.28 5.11
C ARG A 104 -7.94 12.60 5.54
N GLN A 105 -8.36 13.71 4.95
CA GLN A 105 -7.77 15.02 5.26
C GLN A 105 -8.05 15.42 6.71
N SER A 106 -9.26 15.16 7.18
CA SER A 106 -9.63 15.37 8.58
C SER A 106 -8.84 14.45 9.52
N ASN A 107 -8.67 13.16 9.16
CA ASN A 107 -7.89 12.21 9.96
C ASN A 107 -6.43 12.66 10.07
N TRP A 108 -5.80 13.04 8.94
CA TRP A 108 -4.43 13.54 8.97
C TRP A 108 -4.30 14.84 9.79
N ALA A 109 -5.19 15.80 9.62
CA ALA A 109 -5.17 17.04 10.38
C ALA A 109 -5.24 16.81 11.91
N ARG A 110 -5.90 15.72 12.34
CA ARG A 110 -5.99 15.33 13.76
C ARG A 110 -4.73 14.62 14.27
N LEU A 111 -3.95 14.01 13.37
CA LEU A 111 -2.79 13.18 13.72
C LEU A 111 -1.44 13.90 13.50
N ALA A 112 -1.38 14.88 12.61
CA ALA A 112 -0.12 15.50 12.15
C ALA A 112 0.79 16.01 13.28
N ASP A 113 0.21 16.59 14.32
CA ASP A 113 0.95 17.18 15.44
C ASP A 113 1.20 16.18 16.60
N THR A 114 0.78 14.92 16.44
CA THR A 114 0.92 13.90 17.51
C THR A 114 2.25 13.15 17.48
N GLY A 115 3.04 13.32 16.40
CA GLY A 115 4.27 12.56 16.17
C GLY A 115 4.04 11.13 15.65
N VAL A 116 2.79 10.72 15.45
CA VAL A 116 2.42 9.42 14.89
C VAL A 116 2.59 9.46 13.36
N ARG A 117 3.17 8.42 12.78
CA ARG A 117 3.24 8.27 11.32
C ARG A 117 1.92 7.73 10.77
N MET A 118 1.55 8.12 9.55
CA MET A 118 0.34 7.61 8.88
C MET A 118 0.66 6.95 7.55
N LEU A 119 0.14 5.75 7.33
CA LEU A 119 0.06 5.11 6.02
C LEU A 119 -1.39 5.20 5.53
N ASP A 120 -1.57 5.96 4.46
CA ASP A 120 -2.89 6.23 3.88
C ASP A 120 -3.17 5.26 2.74
N LEU A 121 -4.16 4.38 2.95
CA LEU A 121 -4.64 3.41 1.97
C LEU A 121 -5.87 3.91 1.19
N THR A 122 -6.27 5.16 1.38
CA THR A 122 -7.47 5.72 0.73
C THR A 122 -7.22 6.19 -0.71
N ALA A 123 -6.03 5.90 -1.25
CA ALA A 123 -5.57 6.37 -2.54
C ALA A 123 -5.67 7.91 -2.66
N SER A 124 -4.91 8.61 -1.84
CA SER A 124 -4.90 10.06 -1.75
C SER A 124 -3.57 10.68 -2.21
N ALA A 125 -3.53 12.01 -2.26
CA ALA A 125 -2.33 12.77 -2.57
C ALA A 125 -1.89 13.64 -1.37
N ILE A 126 -2.17 13.25 -0.11
CA ILE A 126 -1.76 14.06 1.05
C ILE A 126 -0.26 13.88 1.34
N GLY A 127 0.24 12.66 1.31
CA GLY A 127 1.66 12.35 1.46
C GLY A 127 2.30 11.93 0.13
N PRO A 128 3.63 11.76 0.09
CA PRO A 128 4.29 11.20 -1.06
C PRO A 128 3.74 9.80 -1.39
N CYS A 129 3.62 9.53 -2.69
CA CYS A 129 3.13 8.25 -3.18
C CYS A 129 4.20 7.17 -2.97
N CYS A 130 3.82 6.04 -2.40
CA CYS A 130 4.69 4.90 -2.13
C CYS A 130 4.22 3.63 -2.87
N VAL A 131 5.12 3.10 -3.66
CA VAL A 131 5.07 1.75 -4.23
C VAL A 131 6.31 1.02 -3.74
N PRO A 132 6.21 0.12 -2.73
CA PRO A 132 7.38 -0.41 -2.02
C PRO A 132 8.44 -1.03 -2.92
N ALA A 133 8.03 -1.68 -4.00
CA ALA A 133 8.95 -2.29 -4.97
C ALA A 133 9.76 -1.27 -5.79
N VAL A 134 9.48 0.05 -5.67
CA VAL A 134 10.09 1.06 -6.55
C VAL A 134 10.77 2.18 -5.75
N ASN A 135 10.13 2.71 -4.69
CA ASN A 135 10.62 3.94 -4.05
C ASN A 135 10.57 3.92 -2.52
N LEU A 136 10.44 2.76 -1.88
CA LEU A 136 10.29 2.65 -0.43
C LEU A 136 11.44 3.30 0.34
N ASP A 137 12.69 3.01 -0.04
CA ASP A 137 13.88 3.48 0.68
C ASP A 137 13.96 5.00 0.77
N ALA A 138 13.47 5.71 -0.24
CA ALA A 138 13.44 7.17 -0.26
C ALA A 138 12.33 7.78 0.62
N GLN A 139 11.43 6.95 1.17
CA GLN A 139 10.23 7.41 1.87
C GLN A 139 10.18 6.99 3.35
N LEU A 140 11.19 6.29 3.84
CA LEU A 140 11.17 5.69 5.19
C LEU A 140 11.03 6.70 6.34
N ASP A 141 11.38 7.98 6.11
CA ASP A 141 11.28 9.05 7.11
C ASP A 141 10.02 9.92 6.97
N ALA A 142 9.24 9.73 5.93
CA ALA A 142 8.04 10.55 5.70
C ALA A 142 7.00 10.37 6.83
N PRO A 143 6.43 11.46 7.35
CA PRO A 143 5.42 11.39 8.41
C PRO A 143 4.08 10.83 7.92
N ASN A 144 3.79 10.99 6.63
CA ASN A 144 2.61 10.46 5.97
C ASN A 144 3.00 9.90 4.61
N LEU A 145 2.51 8.71 4.28
CA LEU A 145 2.72 8.06 2.97
C LEU A 145 1.37 7.66 2.37
N SER A 146 1.16 8.01 1.11
CA SER A 146 0.05 7.48 0.31
C SER A 146 0.46 6.14 -0.30
N MET A 147 -0.30 5.08 -0.01
CA MET A 147 -0.01 3.72 -0.49
C MET A 147 -0.43 3.49 -1.95
N ALA A 148 -0.64 4.55 -2.70
CA ALA A 148 -1.09 4.48 -4.09
C ALA A 148 -2.40 3.69 -4.31
N THR A 149 -2.82 3.53 -5.55
CA THR A 149 -3.96 2.70 -5.91
C THR A 149 -3.54 1.23 -6.10
N CYS A 150 -4.49 0.30 -6.05
CA CYS A 150 -4.23 -1.10 -6.35
C CYS A 150 -3.65 -1.30 -7.77
N SER A 151 -4.13 -0.51 -8.75
CA SER A 151 -3.62 -0.54 -10.12
C SER A 151 -2.20 -0.01 -10.21
N ALA A 152 -1.86 1.03 -9.44
CA ALA A 152 -0.50 1.55 -9.35
C ALA A 152 0.44 0.54 -8.68
N GLN A 153 0.04 -0.07 -7.56
CA GLN A 153 0.82 -1.12 -6.90
C GLN A 153 1.09 -2.31 -7.84
N ALA A 154 0.15 -2.61 -8.75
CA ALA A 154 0.33 -3.68 -9.71
C ALA A 154 1.23 -3.30 -10.90
N ALA A 155 1.08 -2.08 -11.44
CA ALA A 155 1.65 -1.72 -12.74
C ALA A 155 2.96 -0.93 -12.65
N VAL A 156 3.12 -0.06 -11.67
CA VAL A 156 4.30 0.81 -11.55
C VAL A 156 5.61 0.02 -11.49
N PRO A 157 5.71 -1.10 -10.74
CA PRO A 157 6.94 -1.90 -10.73
C PRO A 157 7.33 -2.43 -12.11
N ILE A 158 6.35 -2.82 -12.93
CA ILE A 158 6.56 -3.30 -14.31
C ILE A 158 7.08 -2.17 -15.21
N VAL A 159 6.43 -1.00 -15.15
CA VAL A 159 6.84 0.16 -15.96
C VAL A 159 8.25 0.63 -15.56
N ALA A 160 8.56 0.63 -14.27
CA ALA A 160 9.90 0.98 -13.76
C ALA A 160 10.98 -0.01 -14.22
N ALA A 161 10.67 -1.32 -14.28
CA ALA A 161 11.60 -2.32 -14.83
C ALA A 161 11.86 -2.07 -16.32
N VAL A 162 10.81 -1.87 -17.11
CA VAL A 162 10.94 -1.58 -18.55
C VAL A 162 11.74 -0.30 -18.81
N ARG A 163 11.54 0.74 -18.00
CA ARG A 163 12.25 2.02 -18.11
C ARG A 163 13.77 1.88 -18.00
N GLN A 164 14.29 0.89 -17.28
CA GLN A 164 15.74 0.68 -17.15
C GLN A 164 16.41 0.36 -18.49
N HIS A 165 15.65 -0.10 -19.47
CA HIS A 165 16.13 -0.47 -20.80
C HIS A 165 15.85 0.59 -21.87
N GLY A 166 15.29 1.72 -21.52
CA GLY A 166 15.03 2.81 -22.47
C GLY A 166 13.90 3.73 -22.02
N VAL A 167 13.64 4.72 -22.85
CA VAL A 167 12.58 5.70 -22.58
C VAL A 167 11.23 5.09 -22.84
N VAL A 168 10.41 4.98 -21.79
CA VAL A 168 8.98 4.64 -21.94
C VAL A 168 8.24 5.89 -22.43
N ARG A 169 7.95 5.95 -23.73
CA ARG A 169 7.24 7.07 -24.35
C ARG A 169 5.79 7.18 -23.89
N TYR A 170 5.16 6.01 -23.74
CA TYR A 170 3.77 5.91 -23.30
C TYR A 170 3.57 4.60 -22.54
N ALA A 171 2.81 4.66 -21.47
CA ALA A 171 2.32 3.48 -20.77
C ALA A 171 0.80 3.51 -20.66
N GLU A 172 0.17 2.36 -20.86
CA GLU A 172 -1.25 2.19 -20.62
C GLU A 172 -1.48 1.08 -19.61
N VAL A 173 -2.33 1.35 -18.62
CA VAL A 173 -2.70 0.39 -17.57
C VAL A 173 -4.19 0.14 -17.63
N VAL A 174 -4.57 -1.10 -17.90
CA VAL A 174 -5.98 -1.53 -17.91
C VAL A 174 -6.18 -2.53 -16.78
N SER A 175 -6.92 -2.15 -15.74
CA SER A 175 -7.21 -3.02 -14.60
C SER A 175 -8.69 -3.42 -14.59
N ALA A 176 -8.97 -4.72 -14.57
CA ALA A 176 -10.30 -5.27 -14.38
C ALA A 176 -10.42 -5.81 -12.93
N ILE A 177 -11.40 -5.30 -12.19
CA ILE A 177 -11.63 -5.61 -10.79
C ILE A 177 -13.05 -6.17 -10.64
N ALA A 178 -13.21 -7.24 -9.87
CA ALA A 178 -14.51 -7.82 -9.62
C ALA A 178 -15.45 -6.81 -8.92
N SER A 179 -16.68 -6.69 -9.40
CA SER A 179 -17.65 -5.75 -8.82
C SER A 179 -17.94 -6.04 -7.34
N GLN A 180 -17.80 -7.29 -6.90
CA GLN A 180 -17.98 -7.71 -5.52
C GLN A 180 -16.82 -7.30 -4.61
N ALA A 181 -15.63 -6.97 -5.18
CA ALA A 181 -14.44 -6.55 -4.45
C ALA A 181 -14.32 -5.02 -4.33
N LEU A 182 -15.30 -4.27 -4.82
CA LEU A 182 -15.37 -2.82 -4.72
C LEU A 182 -16.49 -2.39 -3.78
N GLY A 183 -16.15 -1.57 -2.79
CA GLY A 183 -17.12 -0.91 -1.93
C GLY A 183 -17.90 0.21 -2.65
N PRO A 184 -18.99 0.72 -2.03
CA PRO A 184 -19.78 1.80 -2.61
C PRO A 184 -18.96 3.10 -2.84
N ALA A 185 -18.05 3.45 -1.93
CA ALA A 185 -17.22 4.65 -2.03
C ALA A 185 -16.24 4.57 -3.21
N GLU A 186 -15.61 3.42 -3.42
CA GLU A 186 -14.65 3.22 -4.51
C GLU A 186 -15.31 3.29 -5.89
N ARG A 187 -16.58 2.91 -6.00
CA ARG A 187 -17.35 2.99 -7.26
C ARG A 187 -17.61 4.43 -7.71
N VAL A 188 -17.70 5.36 -6.78
CA VAL A 188 -17.96 6.78 -7.08
C VAL A 188 -16.69 7.52 -7.49
N THR A 189 -15.51 7.01 -7.11
CA THR A 189 -14.20 7.67 -7.29
C THR A 189 -13.32 7.00 -8.34
N LEU A 190 -13.87 6.21 -9.27
CA LEU A 190 -13.08 5.50 -10.28
C LEU A 190 -12.24 6.41 -11.17
N ASP A 191 -12.73 7.57 -11.52
CA ASP A 191 -11.98 8.54 -12.33
C ASP A 191 -10.80 9.12 -11.55
N GLU A 192 -10.99 9.45 -10.27
CA GLU A 192 -9.90 9.90 -9.38
C GLU A 192 -8.84 8.79 -9.22
N PHE A 193 -9.27 7.54 -9.08
CA PHE A 193 -8.37 6.38 -9.04
C PHE A 193 -7.55 6.25 -10.33
N ALA A 194 -8.16 6.46 -11.48
CA ALA A 194 -7.48 6.41 -12.77
C ALA A 194 -6.45 7.54 -12.90
N GLU A 195 -6.78 8.76 -12.47
CA GLU A 195 -5.88 9.91 -12.46
C GLU A 195 -4.67 9.68 -11.54
N LEU A 196 -4.90 9.24 -10.30
CA LEU A 196 -3.84 8.93 -9.34
C LEU A 196 -2.93 7.80 -9.83
N THR A 197 -3.50 6.77 -10.45
CA THR A 197 -2.71 5.70 -11.06
C THR A 197 -1.87 6.23 -12.23
N THR A 198 -2.45 7.06 -13.09
CA THR A 198 -1.75 7.68 -14.22
C THR A 198 -0.55 8.50 -13.74
N THR A 199 -0.74 9.32 -12.71
CA THR A 199 0.33 10.12 -12.07
C THR A 199 1.43 9.21 -11.52
N ALA A 200 1.09 8.16 -10.79
CA ALA A 200 2.07 7.22 -10.25
C ALA A 200 2.86 6.48 -11.35
N VAL A 201 2.20 6.11 -12.45
CA VAL A 201 2.87 5.49 -13.61
C VAL A 201 3.85 6.44 -14.28
N GLN A 202 3.54 7.74 -14.32
CA GLN A 202 4.43 8.75 -14.88
C GLN A 202 5.59 9.07 -13.91
N GLU A 203 5.29 9.38 -12.66
CA GLU A 203 6.28 9.87 -11.70
C GLU A 203 7.18 8.75 -11.17
N LEU A 204 6.62 7.62 -10.77
CA LEU A 204 7.37 6.50 -10.20
C LEU A 204 7.77 5.48 -11.27
N GLY A 205 6.87 5.13 -12.18
CA GLY A 205 7.16 4.25 -13.32
C GLY A 205 8.08 4.90 -14.34
N GLY A 206 8.03 6.22 -14.48
CA GLY A 206 8.87 7.01 -15.37
C GLY A 206 8.43 7.00 -16.83
N ALA A 207 7.17 6.71 -17.11
CA ALA A 207 6.59 6.89 -18.42
C ALA A 207 6.41 8.39 -18.72
N ARG A 208 6.78 8.83 -19.93
CA ARG A 208 6.59 10.24 -20.32
C ARG A 208 5.12 10.63 -20.38
N ARG A 209 4.28 9.71 -20.79
CA ARG A 209 2.81 9.84 -20.78
C ARG A 209 2.20 8.52 -20.34
N ALA A 210 1.06 8.59 -19.70
CA ALA A 210 0.33 7.40 -19.31
C ALA A 210 -1.17 7.61 -19.43
N LYS A 211 -1.90 6.50 -19.50
CA LYS A 211 -3.35 6.45 -19.36
C LYS A 211 -3.73 5.22 -18.56
N THR A 212 -4.71 5.38 -17.69
CA THR A 212 -5.23 4.27 -16.88
C THR A 212 -6.73 4.12 -17.10
N LEU A 213 -7.17 2.88 -17.18
CA LEU A 213 -8.56 2.49 -17.25
C LEU A 213 -8.86 1.46 -16.16
N THR A 214 -9.93 1.68 -15.41
CA THR A 214 -10.44 0.71 -14.44
C THR A 214 -11.79 0.16 -14.91
N ILE A 215 -11.87 -1.15 -15.06
CA ILE A 215 -13.05 -1.87 -15.49
C ILE A 215 -13.65 -2.59 -14.28
N VAL A 216 -14.89 -2.29 -13.96
CA VAL A 216 -15.66 -3.05 -12.95
C VAL A 216 -16.29 -4.26 -13.62
N ASN A 217 -15.81 -5.44 -13.27
CA ASN A 217 -16.20 -6.69 -13.88
C ASN A 217 -17.35 -7.35 -13.08
N PRO A 218 -18.55 -7.49 -13.66
CA PRO A 218 -19.70 -8.09 -13.01
C PRO A 218 -19.80 -9.62 -13.14
N ALA A 219 -18.76 -10.30 -13.65
CA ALA A 219 -18.80 -11.74 -13.87
C ALA A 219 -19.15 -12.53 -12.61
N ASP A 220 -19.93 -13.60 -12.80
CA ASP A 220 -20.27 -14.59 -11.79
C ASP A 220 -19.94 -16.00 -12.32
N PRO A 221 -19.05 -16.79 -11.69
CA PRO A 221 -18.30 -16.45 -10.47
C PRO A 221 -17.31 -15.27 -10.66
N PRO A 222 -17.03 -14.50 -9.59
CA PRO A 222 -16.18 -13.31 -9.68
C PRO A 222 -14.73 -13.68 -10.03
N MET A 223 -14.14 -12.91 -10.94
CA MET A 223 -12.79 -13.16 -11.42
C MET A 223 -11.75 -12.42 -10.54
N PRO A 224 -10.54 -12.97 -10.41
CA PRO A 224 -9.41 -12.24 -9.83
C PRO A 224 -9.17 -10.92 -10.55
N MET A 225 -8.52 -9.96 -9.84
CA MET A 225 -8.06 -8.73 -10.47
C MET A 225 -7.08 -9.07 -11.61
N ARG A 226 -7.26 -8.44 -12.77
CA ARG A 226 -6.36 -8.55 -13.91
C ARG A 226 -5.88 -7.16 -14.29
N THR A 227 -4.58 -7.03 -14.51
CA THR A 227 -3.97 -5.79 -14.95
C THR A 227 -3.14 -6.06 -16.19
N THR A 228 -3.44 -5.35 -17.27
CA THR A 228 -2.61 -5.32 -18.48
C THR A 228 -1.81 -4.03 -18.47
N VAL A 229 -0.51 -4.14 -18.61
CA VAL A 229 0.43 -3.02 -18.75
C VAL A 229 0.99 -3.03 -20.15
N PHE A 230 0.78 -1.95 -20.89
CA PHE A 230 1.41 -1.70 -22.17
C PHE A 230 2.48 -0.63 -22.00
N CYS A 231 3.70 -0.91 -22.45
CA CYS A 231 4.78 0.06 -22.53
C CYS A 231 5.21 0.24 -23.98
N LEU A 232 5.27 1.48 -24.45
CA LEU A 232 5.83 1.83 -25.76
C LEU A 232 7.23 2.41 -25.56
N VAL A 233 8.24 1.73 -26.08
CA VAL A 233 9.65 2.12 -26.02
C VAL A 233 10.21 2.30 -27.42
N ASP A 234 11.15 3.25 -27.62
CA ASP A 234 11.68 3.58 -28.95
C ASP A 234 12.30 2.34 -29.62
N GLN A 235 13.11 1.59 -28.87
CA GLN A 235 13.73 0.36 -29.35
C GLN A 235 13.98 -0.58 -28.16
N ALA A 236 13.65 -1.85 -28.32
CA ALA A 236 13.93 -2.90 -27.34
C ALA A 236 14.88 -3.92 -27.98
N ASP A 237 16.19 -3.65 -27.96
CA ASP A 237 17.18 -4.53 -28.53
C ASP A 237 17.50 -5.73 -27.63
N GLU A 238 17.35 -5.57 -26.32
CA GLU A 238 17.65 -6.59 -25.30
C GLU A 238 16.37 -7.24 -24.70
N VAL A 239 15.51 -7.78 -25.57
CA VAL A 239 14.21 -8.39 -25.18
C VAL A 239 14.35 -9.37 -24.00
N ALA A 240 15.38 -10.23 -24.01
CA ALA A 240 15.60 -11.23 -22.97
C ALA A 240 15.94 -10.59 -21.60
N ARG A 241 16.64 -9.47 -21.58
CA ARG A 241 16.95 -8.74 -20.32
C ARG A 241 15.71 -8.04 -19.78
N ILE A 242 14.94 -7.41 -20.66
CA ILE A 242 13.65 -6.80 -20.27
C ILE A 242 12.73 -7.86 -19.64
N GLU A 243 12.60 -9.03 -20.28
CA GLU A 243 11.79 -10.14 -19.73
C GLU A 243 12.34 -10.59 -18.38
N ALA A 244 13.65 -10.73 -18.22
CA ALA A 244 14.27 -11.15 -16.95
C ALA A 244 14.03 -10.15 -15.83
N ASP A 245 14.16 -8.85 -16.09
CA ASP A 245 13.93 -7.82 -15.07
C ASP A 245 12.44 -7.70 -14.71
N VAL A 246 11.53 -7.86 -15.65
CA VAL A 246 10.09 -7.96 -15.36
C VAL A 246 9.81 -9.18 -14.48
N LEU A 247 10.42 -10.33 -14.75
CA LEU A 247 10.27 -11.53 -13.93
C LEU A 247 10.80 -11.31 -12.51
N ALA A 248 12.00 -10.71 -12.38
CA ALA A 248 12.58 -10.40 -11.07
C ALA A 248 11.68 -9.46 -10.24
N VAL A 249 11.07 -8.47 -10.88
CA VAL A 249 10.09 -7.59 -10.22
C VAL A 249 8.83 -8.35 -9.81
N VAL A 250 8.34 -9.25 -10.66
CA VAL A 250 7.17 -10.09 -10.32
C VAL A 250 7.50 -10.95 -9.09
N ASP A 251 8.66 -11.58 -9.04
CA ASP A 251 9.10 -12.39 -7.90
C ASP A 251 9.21 -11.55 -6.61
N GLY A 252 9.74 -10.32 -6.72
CA GLY A 252 9.81 -9.39 -5.59
C GLY A 252 8.44 -9.01 -5.04
N VAL A 253 7.47 -8.73 -5.89
CA VAL A 253 6.09 -8.44 -5.47
C VAL A 253 5.39 -9.70 -4.95
N GLN A 254 5.66 -10.87 -5.52
CA GLN A 254 5.14 -12.16 -5.01
C GLN A 254 5.60 -12.47 -3.59
N ALA A 255 6.80 -12.04 -3.19
CA ALA A 255 7.27 -12.19 -1.82
C ALA A 255 6.35 -11.46 -0.82
N LEU A 256 5.72 -10.36 -1.23
CA LEU A 256 4.76 -9.60 -0.43
C LEU A 256 3.33 -10.13 -0.58
N LEU A 257 2.96 -10.52 -1.78
CA LEU A 257 1.65 -11.06 -2.13
C LEU A 257 1.80 -12.27 -3.07
N PRO A 258 1.75 -13.50 -2.56
CA PRO A 258 1.91 -14.73 -3.37
C PRO A 258 0.88 -14.87 -4.52
N GLY A 259 -0.23 -14.15 -4.45
CA GLY A 259 -1.26 -14.11 -5.48
C GLY A 259 -0.96 -13.20 -6.67
N TYR A 260 0.14 -12.44 -6.66
CA TYR A 260 0.57 -11.60 -7.78
C TYR A 260 1.39 -12.44 -8.76
N ARG A 261 0.96 -12.55 -10.00
CA ARG A 261 1.64 -13.41 -10.99
C ARG A 261 1.45 -12.93 -12.42
N LEU A 262 2.39 -13.28 -13.27
CA LEU A 262 2.22 -13.21 -14.73
C LEU A 262 1.16 -14.23 -15.16
N LYS A 263 0.22 -13.79 -16.01
CA LYS A 263 -0.74 -14.69 -16.65
C LYS A 263 -0.18 -15.35 -17.89
N HIS A 264 0.67 -14.65 -18.62
CA HIS A 264 1.36 -15.11 -19.82
C HIS A 264 2.79 -14.57 -19.83
N ARG A 265 3.67 -15.12 -20.67
CA ARG A 265 4.99 -14.55 -20.93
C ARG A 265 4.86 -13.10 -21.39
N VAL A 266 5.90 -12.30 -21.13
CA VAL A 266 5.99 -10.93 -21.64
C VAL A 266 5.95 -10.96 -23.17
N GLN A 267 5.12 -10.11 -23.76
CA GLN A 267 4.93 -10.06 -25.20
C GLN A 267 5.62 -8.82 -25.76
N PHE A 268 6.31 -9.00 -26.88
CA PHE A 268 7.02 -7.95 -27.58
C PHE A 268 6.51 -7.86 -29.01
N GLU A 269 6.12 -6.68 -29.45
CA GLU A 269 5.66 -6.41 -30.80
C GLU A 269 6.41 -5.21 -31.37
N ARG A 270 7.04 -5.40 -32.51
CA ARG A 270 7.69 -4.29 -33.24
C ARG A 270 6.66 -3.52 -34.05
N LEU A 271 6.66 -2.21 -33.86
CA LEU A 271 5.85 -1.24 -34.58
C LEU A 271 6.76 -0.48 -35.56
N GLY A 272 6.37 -0.37 -36.81
CA GLY A 272 7.19 0.27 -37.84
C GLY A 272 6.36 0.73 -39.04
N THR A 273 7.00 0.93 -40.17
CA THR A 273 6.35 1.39 -41.40
C THR A 273 5.14 0.52 -41.75
N GLY A 274 3.96 1.11 -41.76
CA GLY A 274 2.68 0.42 -42.01
C GLY A 274 1.99 -0.19 -40.80
N ASN A 275 2.62 -0.15 -39.60
CA ASN A 275 2.04 -0.60 -38.33
C ASN A 275 2.46 0.35 -37.18
N THR A 276 2.12 1.63 -37.32
CA THR A 276 2.37 2.64 -36.30
C THR A 276 1.13 2.78 -35.38
N LEU A 277 1.34 3.22 -34.14
CA LEU A 277 0.25 3.58 -33.21
C LEU A 277 0.17 5.10 -33.12
N TYR A 278 -1.02 5.63 -33.21
CA TYR A 278 -1.26 7.04 -32.94
C TYR A 278 -1.49 7.24 -31.42
N ILE A 279 -0.64 8.04 -30.79
CA ILE A 279 -0.77 8.42 -29.39
C ILE A 279 -1.32 9.85 -29.33
N PRO A 280 -2.49 10.08 -28.72
CA PRO A 280 -3.05 11.43 -28.57
C PRO A 280 -2.05 12.40 -27.93
N GLY A 281 -1.82 13.54 -28.58
CA GLY A 281 -0.90 14.57 -28.11
C GLY A 281 0.60 14.22 -28.23
N THR A 282 0.97 13.08 -28.86
CA THR A 282 2.35 12.69 -29.17
C THR A 282 2.54 12.45 -30.66
N GLY A 283 1.49 12.01 -31.39
CA GLY A 283 1.52 11.67 -32.80
C GLY A 283 1.75 10.17 -33.06
N GLU A 284 2.22 9.85 -34.26
CA GLU A 284 2.53 8.47 -34.64
C GLU A 284 3.77 7.94 -33.89
N PHE A 285 3.67 6.71 -33.41
CA PHE A 285 4.72 6.01 -32.72
C PHE A 285 5.11 4.75 -33.48
N GLY A 286 6.42 4.61 -33.76
CA GLY A 286 7.08 3.38 -34.19
C GLY A 286 8.13 3.00 -33.14
N GLY A 287 8.34 1.71 -32.91
CA GLY A 287 9.24 1.21 -31.88
C GLY A 287 8.86 -0.17 -31.41
N THR A 288 8.88 -0.42 -30.11
CA THR A 288 8.46 -1.71 -29.54
C THR A 288 7.33 -1.51 -28.54
N ARG A 289 6.25 -2.27 -28.69
CA ARG A 289 5.21 -2.44 -27.69
C ARG A 289 5.53 -3.65 -26.82
N ILE A 290 5.63 -3.43 -25.51
CA ILE A 290 5.82 -4.46 -24.51
C ILE A 290 4.49 -4.62 -23.77
N THR A 291 3.96 -5.84 -23.70
CA THR A 291 2.70 -6.14 -23.03
C THR A 291 2.93 -7.13 -21.90
N VAL A 292 2.52 -6.76 -20.69
CA VAL A 292 2.61 -7.58 -19.49
C VAL A 292 1.19 -7.80 -18.95
N LEU A 293 0.79 -9.06 -18.84
CA LEU A 293 -0.52 -9.45 -18.31
C LEU A 293 -0.35 -10.03 -16.91
N LEU A 294 -0.95 -9.38 -15.92
CA LEU A 294 -0.92 -9.75 -14.51
C LEU A 294 -2.27 -10.30 -14.08
N GLU A 295 -2.22 -11.28 -13.19
CA GLU A 295 -3.38 -11.75 -12.43
C GLU A 295 -3.05 -11.65 -10.94
N ILE A 296 -3.94 -11.04 -10.16
CA ILE A 296 -3.74 -10.77 -8.75
C ILE A 296 -4.89 -11.40 -7.95
N THR A 297 -4.56 -12.33 -7.06
CA THR A 297 -5.51 -12.98 -6.16
C THR A 297 -5.22 -12.63 -4.71
N ALA A 298 -6.24 -12.63 -3.87
CA ALA A 298 -6.07 -12.49 -2.42
C ALA A 298 -5.64 -13.82 -1.81
N ALA A 299 -4.38 -14.22 -2.08
CA ALA A 299 -3.85 -15.48 -1.54
C ALA A 299 -3.56 -15.36 -0.04
N GLY A 300 -4.04 -16.33 0.74
CA GLY A 300 -3.63 -16.54 2.14
C GLY A 300 -4.21 -15.57 3.18
N GLY A 301 -5.34 -14.92 2.92
CA GLY A 301 -5.93 -13.94 3.82
C GLY A 301 -7.40 -14.18 4.17
N TYR A 302 -7.98 -13.19 4.80
CA TYR A 302 -9.40 -13.10 5.14
C TYR A 302 -10.31 -12.99 3.90
N LEU A 303 -9.77 -12.49 2.79
CA LEU A 303 -10.52 -12.12 1.59
C LEU A 303 -10.71 -13.30 0.62
N PRO A 304 -11.82 -13.32 -0.17
CA PRO A 304 -11.96 -14.25 -1.27
C PRO A 304 -10.93 -13.96 -2.38
N ALA A 305 -10.59 -14.97 -3.17
CA ALA A 305 -9.56 -14.89 -4.21
C ALA A 305 -9.75 -13.72 -5.21
N CYS A 306 -11.00 -13.31 -5.47
CA CYS A 306 -11.32 -12.21 -6.38
C CYS A 306 -10.92 -10.82 -5.85
N ALA A 307 -10.68 -10.66 -4.55
CA ALA A 307 -10.33 -9.39 -3.90
C ALA A 307 -8.81 -9.07 -3.96
N GLY A 308 -8.15 -9.40 -5.06
CA GLY A 308 -6.74 -9.10 -5.30
C GLY A 308 -6.41 -7.61 -5.22
N ASN A 309 -7.34 -6.74 -5.59
CA ASN A 309 -7.21 -5.29 -5.47
C ASN A 309 -7.02 -4.81 -4.01
N VAL A 310 -7.74 -5.38 -3.07
CA VAL A 310 -7.56 -5.08 -1.64
C VAL A 310 -6.26 -5.70 -1.14
N ALA A 311 -6.03 -6.97 -1.46
CA ALA A 311 -4.88 -7.72 -1.00
C ALA A 311 -3.53 -7.10 -1.38
N ILE A 312 -3.40 -6.53 -2.57
CA ILE A 312 -2.15 -5.91 -3.01
C ILE A 312 -1.84 -4.63 -2.22
N VAL A 313 -2.84 -3.81 -1.93
CA VAL A 313 -2.65 -2.56 -1.16
C VAL A 313 -2.34 -2.86 0.31
N THR A 314 -3.07 -3.79 0.93
CA THR A 314 -2.85 -4.17 2.33
C THR A 314 -1.50 -4.88 2.53
N SER A 315 -1.06 -5.70 1.57
CA SER A 315 0.28 -6.31 1.58
C SER A 315 1.38 -5.25 1.44
N ALA A 316 1.23 -4.30 0.51
CA ALA A 316 2.15 -3.19 0.33
C ALA A 316 2.25 -2.32 1.59
N ALA A 317 1.12 -1.98 2.21
CA ALA A 317 1.08 -1.18 3.43
C ALA A 317 1.76 -1.89 4.61
N LYS A 318 1.51 -3.21 4.80
CA LYS A 318 2.19 -4.01 5.81
C LYS A 318 3.70 -4.02 5.60
N ALA A 319 4.16 -4.30 4.38
CA ALA A 319 5.58 -4.33 4.04
C ALA A 319 6.25 -2.96 4.27
N THR A 320 5.60 -1.86 3.88
CA THR A 320 6.07 -0.50 4.14
C THR A 320 6.20 -0.23 5.64
N ALA A 321 5.21 -0.59 6.45
CA ALA A 321 5.27 -0.41 7.89
C ALA A 321 6.40 -1.24 8.53
N GLU A 322 6.59 -2.49 8.11
CA GLU A 322 7.68 -3.35 8.60
C GLU A 322 9.06 -2.78 8.25
N ALA A 323 9.22 -2.21 7.05
CA ALA A 323 10.45 -1.55 6.64
C ALA A 323 10.73 -0.26 7.44
N ILE A 324 9.69 0.53 7.75
CA ILE A 324 9.81 1.71 8.63
C ILE A 324 10.30 1.30 10.03
N VAL A 325 9.76 0.21 10.60
CA VAL A 325 10.21 -0.32 11.89
C VAL A 325 11.67 -0.74 11.84
N GLU A 326 12.08 -1.44 10.78
CA GLU A 326 13.45 -1.88 10.58
C GLU A 326 14.42 -0.70 10.44
N HIS A 327 14.07 0.28 9.62
CA HIS A 327 14.85 1.50 9.44
C HIS A 327 15.05 2.24 10.76
N HIS A 328 13.98 2.44 11.53
CA HIS A 328 14.06 3.08 12.85
C HIS A 328 15.00 2.31 13.79
N ALA A 329 14.91 0.97 13.80
CA ALA A 329 15.79 0.14 14.63
C ALA A 329 17.27 0.27 14.25
N GLN A 330 17.57 0.41 12.96
CA GLN A 330 18.93 0.62 12.45
C GLN A 330 19.44 2.01 12.82
N THR A 331 18.62 3.06 12.69
CA THR A 331 18.98 4.44 13.05
C THR A 331 19.32 4.54 14.54
N VAL A 332 18.47 4.01 15.41
CA VAL A 332 18.72 4.00 16.87
C VAL A 332 20.01 3.26 17.23
N LYS A 333 20.33 2.15 16.54
CA LYS A 333 21.59 1.41 16.77
C LYS A 333 22.84 2.18 16.29
N ALA A 334 22.70 3.02 15.29
CA ALA A 334 23.81 3.81 14.76
C ALA A 334 24.12 5.04 15.63
N GLU A 335 23.17 5.50 16.46
CA GLU A 335 23.30 6.63 17.37
C GLU A 335 23.86 6.23 18.76
N LEU A 336 23.88 4.93 19.07
CA LEU A 336 24.42 4.35 20.32
C LEU A 336 25.88 3.91 20.16
#